data_5d057ef79fab44a826e018b663236288
#
_entry.id   5d057ef79fab44a826e018b663236288
#
_cell.length_a   1.000
_cell.length_b   1.000
_cell.length_c   1.000
_cell.angle_alpha   90.00
_cell.angle_beta   90.00
_cell.angle_gamma   90.00
#
_symmetry.space_group_name_H-M   'P 1'
#
loop_
_entity.id
_entity.type
_entity.pdbx_description
1 polymer ?
#
loop_
_entity_poly.entity_id
_entity_poly.type
_entity_poly.pdbx_seq_one_letter_code
_entity_poly.pdbx_strand_id
1 'polypeptide(L)'
;MDKFGLYSEGPKISVEDHLSRLEEPAKTIFQEIRNFVLSLGSNVIEEVRPHRIVYAKSFNFRTFLDIEPAVSVLAVSVKTGPRGESTKLTINSKEQMQDLKELLKQSYARI
;
A
#
# COMPACT_ATOMS: atom_id res chain seq x y z
N MET A 1 4.04 -12.40 -25.61
CA MET A 1 3.79 -11.55 -25.80
C MET A 1 3.64 -11.15 -25.76
N ASP A 2 3.60 -11.33 -25.33
CA ASP A 2 3.37 -10.35 -25.35
C ASP A 2 2.86 -10.26 -25.40
N LYS A 3 2.89 -10.58 -25.30
CA LYS A 3 2.45 -9.90 -25.41
C LYS A 3 1.77 -9.74 -25.14
N PHE A 4 1.65 -10.26 -24.78
CA PHE A 4 1.05 -9.56 -24.64
C PHE A 4 0.92 -9.16 -24.27
N GLY A 5 0.99 -9.25 -24.06
CA GLY A 5 0.97 -8.45 -23.90
C GLY A 5 1.12 -8.14 -23.44
N LEU A 6 1.28 -8.18 -23.29
CA LEU A 6 1.45 -7.49 -23.02
C LEU A 6 1.55 -6.97 -22.65
N TYR A 7 1.52 -6.98 -22.42
CA TYR A 7 1.75 -6.23 -22.20
C TYR A 7 2.17 -5.26 -21.93
N SER A 8 1.22 -4.78 -21.28
CA SER A 8 1.76 -3.48 -21.28
C SER A 8 3.26 -3.39 -21.44
N GLU A 9 3.60 -2.58 -22.33
CA GLU A 9 5.00 -2.45 -22.69
C GLU A 9 5.64 -1.18 -22.16
N GLY A 10 4.91 -0.39 -21.37
CA GLY A 10 5.48 0.81 -20.80
C GLY A 10 6.49 0.50 -19.71
N PRO A 11 7.31 1.49 -19.31
CA PRO A 11 8.26 1.28 -18.22
C PRO A 11 7.52 0.93 -16.94
N LYS A 12 8.07 -0.02 -16.22
CA LYS A 12 7.49 -0.42 -14.94
C LYS A 12 7.90 0.57 -13.86
N ILE A 13 6.95 0.91 -13.03
CA ILE A 13 7.20 1.75 -11.87
C ILE A 13 7.57 0.85 -10.71
N SER A 14 8.63 1.19 -9.99
CA SER A 14 9.08 0.42 -8.84
C SER A 14 8.77 1.16 -7.55
N VAL A 15 8.90 0.45 -6.42
CA VAL A 15 8.79 1.07 -5.11
C VAL A 15 9.84 2.17 -4.97
N GLU A 16 11.05 1.94 -5.48
CA GLU A 16 12.11 2.94 -5.44
C GLU A 16 11.75 4.20 -6.19
N ASP A 17 11.01 4.09 -7.29
CA ASP A 17 10.54 5.27 -8.02
C ASP A 17 9.63 6.12 -7.15
N HIS A 18 8.72 5.48 -6.42
CA HIS A 18 7.85 6.22 -5.50
C HIS A 18 8.66 6.83 -4.36
N LEU A 19 9.60 6.07 -3.79
CA LEU A 19 10.43 6.57 -2.71
C LEU A 19 11.24 7.79 -3.12
N SER A 20 11.74 7.80 -4.36
CA SER A 20 12.56 8.90 -4.84
C SER A 20 11.79 10.22 -4.93
N ARG A 21 10.47 10.16 -4.99
CA ARG A 21 9.62 11.34 -5.07
C ARG A 21 9.12 11.82 -3.72
N LEU A 22 9.35 11.04 -2.66
CA LEU A 22 8.87 11.37 -1.32
C LEU A 22 9.93 12.13 -0.54
N GLU A 23 9.46 13.07 0.29
CA GLU A 23 10.30 13.77 1.25
C GLU A 23 10.06 13.18 2.63
N GLU A 24 11.03 13.41 3.53
CA GLU A 24 10.85 12.98 4.91
C GLU A 24 9.84 13.88 5.61
N PRO A 25 9.08 13.37 6.55
CA PRO A 25 9.15 12.02 7.11
C PRO A 25 8.35 10.97 6.33
N ALA A 26 7.64 11.36 5.26
CA ALA A 26 6.78 10.44 4.52
C ALA A 26 7.55 9.25 3.96
N LYS A 27 8.79 9.48 3.52
CA LYS A 27 9.61 8.42 2.96
C LYS A 27 9.88 7.32 3.98
N THR A 28 10.34 7.69 5.17
CA THR A 28 10.60 6.73 6.24
C THR A 28 9.32 6.04 6.69
N ILE A 29 8.24 6.80 6.80
CA ILE A 29 6.95 6.25 7.21
C ILE A 29 6.45 5.23 6.19
N PHE A 30 6.58 5.53 4.90
CA PHE A 30 6.17 4.58 3.87
C PHE A 30 6.96 3.27 3.98
N GLN A 31 8.27 3.36 4.19
CA GLN A 31 9.09 2.17 4.34
C GLN A 31 8.66 1.34 5.55
N GLU A 32 8.31 2.01 6.64
CA GLU A 32 7.84 1.33 7.83
C GLU A 32 6.50 0.62 7.59
N ILE A 33 5.57 1.30 6.91
CA ILE A 33 4.29 0.70 6.56
C ILE A 33 4.52 -0.53 5.68
N ARG A 34 5.36 -0.40 4.67
CA ARG A 34 5.64 -1.49 3.74
C ARG A 34 6.19 -2.71 4.47
N ASN A 35 7.19 -2.50 5.32
CA ASN A 35 7.79 -3.60 6.07
C ASN A 35 6.76 -4.29 6.97
N PHE A 36 5.93 -3.50 7.63
CA PHE A 36 4.90 -4.04 8.50
C PHE A 36 3.90 -4.89 7.71
N VAL A 37 3.41 -4.35 6.60
CA VAL A 37 2.39 -5.03 5.78
C VAL A 37 2.93 -6.35 5.22
N LEU A 38 4.16 -6.32 4.72
CA LEU A 38 4.76 -7.54 4.17
C LEU A 38 5.05 -8.57 5.24
N SER A 39 5.13 -8.15 6.50
CA SER A 39 5.33 -9.07 7.62
C SER A 39 4.02 -9.71 8.11
N LEU A 40 2.87 -9.25 7.63
CA LEU A 40 1.58 -9.78 8.07
C LEU A 40 1.36 -11.22 7.62
N GLY A 41 1.97 -11.61 6.50
CA GLY A 41 1.86 -12.97 6.02
C GLY A 41 2.60 -13.14 4.71
N SER A 42 2.86 -14.39 4.34
CA SER A 42 3.57 -14.72 3.12
C SER A 42 2.69 -14.58 1.88
N ASN A 43 1.40 -14.38 2.08
CA ASN A 43 0.44 -14.29 0.97
C ASN A 43 0.03 -12.85 0.65
N VAL A 44 0.83 -11.88 1.05
CA VAL A 44 0.58 -10.48 0.69
C VAL A 44 1.17 -10.20 -0.69
N ILE A 45 0.37 -9.62 -1.57
CA ILE A 45 0.82 -9.17 -2.87
C ILE A 45 0.97 -7.66 -2.84
N GLU A 46 2.12 -7.17 -3.30
CA GLU A 46 2.38 -5.74 -3.47
C GLU A 46 2.27 -5.40 -4.95
N GLU A 47 1.37 -4.49 -5.28
CA GLU A 47 1.21 -4.06 -6.67
C GLU A 47 1.54 -2.58 -6.77
N VAL A 48 2.59 -2.26 -7.51
CA VAL A 48 3.07 -0.89 -7.66
C VAL A 48 2.50 -0.31 -8.94
N ARG A 49 1.74 0.77 -8.82
CA ARG A 49 1.11 1.46 -9.95
C ARG A 49 1.68 2.88 -10.06
N PRO A 50 1.47 3.56 -11.18
CA PRO A 50 2.08 4.90 -11.37
C PRO A 50 1.77 5.91 -10.27
N HIS A 51 0.57 5.84 -9.68
CA HIS A 51 0.15 6.84 -8.69
C HIS A 51 -0.16 6.24 -7.34
N ARG A 52 -0.05 4.93 -7.16
CA ARG A 52 -0.39 4.29 -5.89
C ARG A 52 0.26 2.94 -5.75
N ILE A 53 0.33 2.47 -4.53
CA ILE A 53 0.80 1.13 -4.22
C ILE A 53 -0.32 0.42 -3.47
N VAL A 54 -0.67 -0.78 -3.93
CA VAL A 54 -1.83 -1.52 -3.43
C VAL A 54 -1.36 -2.85 -2.86
N TYR A 55 -1.96 -3.25 -1.74
CA TYR A 55 -1.64 -4.53 -1.09
C TYR A 55 -2.89 -5.38 -0.99
N ALA A 56 -2.76 -6.64 -1.38
CA ALA A 56 -3.86 -7.59 -1.41
C ALA A 56 -3.42 -8.94 -0.87
N LYS A 57 -4.40 -9.78 -0.53
CA LYS A 57 -4.13 -11.16 -0.16
C LYS A 57 -4.16 -12.02 -1.42
N SER A 58 -3.15 -12.89 -1.57
CA SER A 58 -2.93 -13.58 -2.84
C SER A 58 -4.02 -14.59 -3.17
N PHE A 59 -4.58 -15.30 -2.18
CA PHE A 59 -5.51 -16.37 -2.51
C PHE A 59 -6.91 -15.88 -2.86
N ASN A 60 -7.28 -14.66 -2.50
CA ASN A 60 -8.59 -14.11 -2.89
C ASN A 60 -8.46 -12.79 -3.64
N PHE A 61 -7.25 -12.30 -3.82
CA PHE A 61 -6.92 -11.05 -4.53
C PHE A 61 -7.66 -9.83 -3.98
N ARG A 62 -8.06 -9.88 -2.71
CA ARG A 62 -8.78 -8.75 -2.12
C ARG A 62 -7.81 -7.73 -1.59
N THR A 63 -7.97 -6.51 -2.08
CA THR A 63 -7.17 -5.38 -1.64
C THR A 63 -7.58 -4.98 -0.23
N PHE A 64 -6.62 -4.82 0.66
CA PHE A 64 -6.89 -4.35 2.02
C PHE A 64 -6.21 -3.02 2.31
N LEU A 65 -5.25 -2.60 1.50
CA LEU A 65 -4.52 -1.36 1.71
C LEU A 65 -4.21 -0.70 0.37
N ASP A 66 -4.40 0.61 0.31
CA ASP A 66 -4.09 1.42 -0.86
C ASP A 66 -3.37 2.66 -0.36
N ILE A 67 -2.16 2.90 -0.87
CA ILE A 67 -1.36 4.06 -0.50
C ILE A 67 -1.16 4.92 -1.74
N GLU A 68 -1.55 6.19 -1.64
CA GLU A 68 -1.29 7.16 -2.69
C GLU A 68 -0.29 8.16 -2.16
N PRO A 69 1.00 8.05 -2.57
CA PRO A 69 2.03 8.97 -2.08
C PRO A 69 1.85 10.36 -2.68
N ALA A 70 1.96 11.36 -1.84
CA ALA A 70 2.17 12.74 -2.26
C ALA A 70 3.55 13.13 -1.74
N VAL A 71 4.04 14.30 -2.09
CA VAL A 71 5.45 14.65 -1.83
C VAL A 71 5.81 14.47 -0.35
N SER A 72 4.97 14.94 0.56
CA SER A 72 5.29 14.94 1.98
C SER A 72 4.27 14.20 2.85
N VAL A 73 3.25 13.60 2.23
CA VAL A 73 2.21 12.88 2.98
C VAL A 73 1.81 11.62 2.21
N LEU A 74 1.17 10.70 2.92
CA LEU A 74 0.63 9.49 2.33
C LEU A 74 -0.87 9.48 2.53
N ALA A 75 -1.63 9.38 1.45
CA ALA A 75 -3.07 9.17 1.53
C ALA A 75 -3.31 7.66 1.57
N VAL A 76 -3.80 7.18 2.69
CA VAL A 76 -3.90 5.75 2.97
C VAL A 76 -5.37 5.36 3.10
N SER A 77 -5.75 4.29 2.42
CA SER A 77 -7.10 3.75 2.51
C SER A 77 -7.01 2.30 2.95
N VAL A 78 -7.62 1.97 4.10
CA VAL A 78 -7.60 0.62 4.67
C VAL A 78 -9.01 0.08 4.64
N LYS A 79 -9.18 -1.11 4.06
CA LYS A 79 -10.50 -1.73 3.98
C LYS A 79 -10.94 -2.16 5.38
N THR A 80 -12.14 -1.74 5.79
CA THR A 80 -12.62 -2.00 7.15
C THR A 80 -13.89 -2.83 7.18
N GLY A 81 -14.52 -3.10 6.06
CA GLY A 81 -15.75 -3.87 6.02
C GLY A 81 -15.85 -4.78 4.82
N PRO A 82 -16.75 -5.78 4.87
CA PRO A 82 -16.85 -6.78 3.79
C PRO A 82 -17.47 -6.26 2.51
N ARG A 83 -18.11 -5.11 2.55
CA ARG A 83 -18.79 -4.55 1.38
C ARG A 83 -18.02 -3.42 0.75
N GLY A 84 -16.73 -3.32 1.02
CA GLY A 84 -15.91 -2.30 0.43
C GLY A 84 -15.73 -1.06 1.29
N GLU A 85 -16.27 -1.07 2.49
CA GLU A 85 -16.04 0.05 3.41
C GLU A 85 -14.56 0.19 3.69
N SER A 86 -14.10 1.43 3.78
CA SER A 86 -12.71 1.70 4.06
C SER A 86 -12.59 2.95 4.94
N THR A 87 -11.48 2.98 5.68
CA THR A 87 -11.09 4.14 6.46
C THR A 87 -9.96 4.84 5.73
N LYS A 88 -10.09 6.14 5.51
CA LYS A 88 -9.10 6.92 4.81
C LYS A 88 -8.35 7.80 5.79
N LEU A 89 -7.03 7.80 5.67
CA LEU A 89 -6.16 8.51 6.59
C LEU A 89 -5.12 9.27 5.79
N THR A 90 -4.72 10.44 6.29
CA THR A 90 -3.57 11.15 5.76
C THR A 90 -2.45 10.99 6.78
N ILE A 91 -1.37 10.33 6.35
CA ILE A 91 -0.28 9.98 7.26
C ILE A 91 0.91 10.88 6.96
N ASN A 92 1.36 11.63 7.97
CA ASN A 92 2.52 12.49 7.82
C ASN A 92 3.38 12.54 9.09
N SER A 93 3.10 11.68 10.06
CA SER A 93 3.91 11.61 11.28
C SER A 93 3.95 10.20 11.83
N LYS A 94 5.00 9.90 12.58
CA LYS A 94 5.16 8.58 13.18
C LYS A 94 4.15 8.31 14.28
N GLU A 95 3.58 9.36 14.85
CA GLU A 95 2.58 9.20 15.92
C GLU A 95 1.33 8.49 15.44
N GLN A 96 1.06 8.55 14.13
CA GLN A 96 -0.09 7.90 13.53
C GLN A 96 0.14 6.41 13.26
N MET A 97 1.38 5.95 13.38
CA MET A 97 1.75 4.59 12.95
C MET A 97 1.09 3.50 13.80
N GLN A 98 1.00 3.72 15.11
CA GLN A 98 0.44 2.67 15.98
C GLN A 98 -1.02 2.39 15.63
N ASP A 99 -1.80 3.44 15.45
CA ASP A 99 -3.22 3.28 15.08
C ASP A 99 -3.35 2.65 13.70
N LEU A 100 -2.49 3.05 12.77
CA LEU A 100 -2.52 2.48 11.43
C LEU A 100 -2.18 0.99 11.46
N LYS A 101 -1.18 0.60 12.24
CA LYS A 101 -0.80 -0.81 12.34
C LYS A 101 -1.92 -1.66 12.91
N GLU A 102 -2.63 -1.15 13.92
CA GLU A 102 -3.76 -1.86 14.47
C GLU A 102 -4.87 -2.04 13.45
N LEU A 103 -5.15 -0.98 12.71
CA LEU A 103 -6.17 -1.02 11.66
C LEU A 103 -5.80 -2.03 10.57
N LEU A 104 -4.52 -2.07 10.20
CA LEU A 104 -4.03 -2.99 9.18
C LEU A 104 -4.13 -4.45 9.64
N LYS A 105 -3.79 -4.72 10.90
CA LYS A 105 -3.95 -6.07 11.45
C LYS A 105 -5.41 -6.53 11.38
N GLN A 106 -6.32 -5.66 11.76
CA GLN A 106 -7.75 -5.99 11.74
C GLN A 106 -8.23 -6.21 10.32
N SER A 107 -7.83 -5.35 9.41
CA SER A 107 -8.22 -5.48 8.02
C SER A 107 -7.71 -6.78 7.42
N TYR A 108 -6.43 -7.08 7.63
CA TYR A 108 -5.82 -8.29 7.10
C TYR A 108 -6.53 -9.55 7.64
N ALA A 109 -6.90 -9.53 8.92
CA ALA A 109 -7.56 -10.67 9.54
C ALA A 109 -8.97 -10.90 9.00
N ARG A 110 -9.66 -9.83 8.59
CA ARG A 110 -11.05 -9.92 8.14
C ARG A 110 -11.19 -10.20 6.65
N ILE A 111 -10.19 -9.82 5.89
CA ILE A 111 -10.21 -9.98 4.44
C ILE A 111 -9.55 -11.30 4.06
#